data_9848ef26e7b5ae2323b5c749ba55fc7c
#
_entry.id   9848ef26e7b5ae2323b5c749ba55fc7c
#
_cell.length_a   1.000
_cell.length_b   1.000
_cell.length_c   1.000
_cell.angle_alpha   90.00
_cell.angle_beta   90.00
_cell.angle_gamma   90.00
#
_symmetry.space_group_name_H-M   'P 1'
#
loop_
_entity.id
_entity.type
_entity.pdbx_description
1 polymer ?
#
loop_
_entity_poly.entity_id
_entity_poly.type
_entity_poly.pdbx_seq_one_letter_code
_entity_poly.pdbx_strand_id
1 'polypeptide(L)'
;MIELRPVTPDTYQACVDLAVEHDQIGFVAPNLKSLAQAYVWPGAVARLICRDDEPVGFVLFMAVDVDDPAAGQGIVRFMVDHRFQGQGIGRAALTKALEWCVQEKQAPVVRLSVVPENTRARDLYRSAGFAENGEVEGGEVVMVWTR
;
A
#
# COMPACT_ATOMS: atom_id res chain seq x y z
N MET A 1 -0.22 -8.46 -16.58
CA MET A 1 0.93 -8.38 -15.65
C MET A 1 0.77 -7.19 -14.73
N ILE A 2 1.00 -7.39 -13.45
CA ILE A 2 0.90 -6.31 -12.46
C ILE A 2 2.26 -5.64 -12.29
N GLU A 3 2.27 -4.32 -12.38
CA GLU A 3 3.47 -3.49 -12.19
C GLU A 3 3.17 -2.28 -11.32
N LEU A 4 4.19 -1.79 -10.61
CA LEU A 4 4.13 -0.51 -9.91
C LEU A 4 4.74 0.56 -10.81
N ARG A 5 4.03 1.68 -10.98
CA ARG A 5 4.46 2.80 -11.81
C ARG A 5 4.35 4.13 -11.08
N PRO A 6 5.23 5.10 -11.36
CA PRO A 6 5.08 6.45 -10.83
C PRO A 6 3.75 7.07 -11.27
N VAL A 7 3.20 7.93 -10.42
CA VAL A 7 2.08 8.81 -10.81
C VAL A 7 2.67 9.97 -11.62
N THR A 8 2.15 10.20 -12.80
CA THR A 8 2.61 11.24 -13.74
C THR A 8 1.47 12.20 -14.07
N PRO A 9 1.75 13.34 -14.73
CA PRO A 9 0.67 14.21 -15.22
C PRO A 9 -0.36 13.47 -16.08
N ASP A 10 0.06 12.47 -16.84
CA ASP A 10 -0.83 11.69 -17.71
C ASP A 10 -1.70 10.70 -16.93
N THR A 11 -1.26 10.25 -15.75
CA THR A 11 -1.97 9.24 -14.94
C THR A 11 -2.60 9.81 -13.67
N TYR A 12 -2.34 11.08 -13.36
CA TYR A 12 -2.82 11.74 -12.15
C TYR A 12 -4.34 11.61 -11.97
N GLN A 13 -5.11 11.96 -13.01
CA GLN A 13 -6.56 11.93 -12.91
C GLN A 13 -7.09 10.52 -12.69
N ALA A 14 -6.54 9.54 -13.42
CA ALA A 14 -6.90 8.14 -13.22
C ALA A 14 -6.59 7.69 -11.78
N CYS A 15 -5.47 8.10 -11.23
CA CYS A 15 -5.10 7.80 -9.84
C CYS A 15 -6.12 8.34 -8.84
N VAL A 16 -6.52 9.59 -9.00
CA VAL A 16 -7.51 10.25 -8.13
C VAL A 16 -8.88 9.60 -8.24
N ASP A 17 -9.24 9.13 -9.42
CA ASP A 17 -10.54 8.51 -9.68
C ASP A 17 -10.65 7.06 -9.18
N LEU A 18 -9.55 6.38 -8.90
CA LEU A 18 -9.59 5.06 -8.30
C LEU A 18 -10.24 5.13 -6.91
N ALA A 19 -11.18 4.24 -6.64
CA ALA A 19 -11.93 4.24 -5.39
C ALA A 19 -12.30 2.83 -4.96
N VAL A 20 -12.39 2.63 -3.65
CA VAL A 20 -12.90 1.38 -3.06
C VAL A 20 -14.43 1.37 -3.07
N GLU A 21 -15.01 0.21 -2.74
CA GLU A 21 -16.46 0.11 -2.54
C GLU A 21 -16.91 1.06 -1.43
N HIS A 22 -18.18 1.48 -1.50
CA HIS A 22 -18.73 2.45 -0.55
C HIS A 22 -18.57 2.01 0.91
N ASP A 23 -18.78 0.74 1.20
CA ASP A 23 -18.63 0.17 2.54
C ASP A 23 -17.18 0.03 3.01
N GLN A 24 -16.20 0.24 2.11
CA GLN A 24 -14.77 0.19 2.39
C GLN A 24 -14.14 1.58 2.57
N ILE A 25 -14.88 2.65 2.37
CA ILE A 25 -14.35 4.04 2.43
C ILE A 25 -13.68 4.33 3.78
N GLY A 26 -14.19 3.77 4.87
CA GLY A 26 -13.59 3.93 6.19
C GLY A 26 -12.27 3.18 6.41
N PHE A 27 -11.87 2.31 5.47
CA PHE A 27 -10.69 1.45 5.62
C PHE A 27 -9.41 2.05 5.03
N VAL A 28 -9.53 2.98 4.12
CA VAL A 28 -8.38 3.61 3.43
C VAL A 28 -8.68 5.05 3.08
N ALA A 29 -7.66 5.91 3.19
CA ALA A 29 -7.79 7.32 2.80
C ALA A 29 -7.90 7.45 1.26
N PRO A 30 -8.61 8.48 0.76
CA PRO A 30 -8.66 8.76 -0.68
C PRO A 30 -7.27 8.99 -1.26
N ASN A 31 -7.07 8.62 -2.53
CA ASN A 31 -5.77 8.75 -3.19
C ASN A 31 -5.29 10.20 -3.29
N LEU A 32 -6.21 11.15 -3.41
CA LEU A 32 -5.82 12.58 -3.41
C LEU A 32 -5.10 12.97 -2.11
N LYS A 33 -5.63 12.53 -0.97
CA LYS A 33 -4.96 12.76 0.33
C LYS A 33 -3.59 12.09 0.37
N SER A 34 -3.48 10.88 -0.13
CA SER A 34 -2.22 10.13 -0.16
C SER A 34 -1.18 10.80 -1.06
N LEU A 35 -1.58 11.36 -2.20
CA LEU A 35 -0.71 12.13 -3.07
C LEU A 35 -0.21 13.41 -2.40
N ALA A 36 -1.09 14.12 -1.68
CA ALA A 36 -0.70 15.30 -0.91
C ALA A 36 0.31 14.94 0.19
N GLN A 37 0.11 13.82 0.87
CA GLN A 37 1.06 13.33 1.87
C GLN A 37 2.40 12.97 1.23
N ALA A 38 2.39 12.31 0.07
CA ALA A 38 3.61 11.96 -0.66
C ALA A 38 4.41 13.20 -1.08
N TYR A 39 3.73 14.30 -1.36
CA TYR A 39 4.38 15.56 -1.71
C TYR A 39 5.13 16.21 -0.53
N VAL A 40 4.58 16.12 0.69
CA VAL A 40 5.11 16.87 1.84
C VAL A 40 5.96 16.02 2.80
N TRP A 41 5.77 14.71 2.87
CA TRP A 41 6.47 13.86 3.84
C TRP A 41 7.79 13.33 3.25
N PRO A 42 8.94 13.57 3.91
CA PRO A 42 10.20 12.97 3.49
C PRO A 42 10.10 11.44 3.50
N GLY A 43 10.65 10.79 2.47
CA GLY A 43 10.65 9.34 2.36
C GLY A 43 9.35 8.71 1.93
N ALA A 44 8.32 9.51 1.60
CA ALA A 44 7.06 9.02 1.07
C ALA A 44 7.18 8.80 -0.44
N VAL A 45 6.71 7.65 -0.93
CA VAL A 45 6.74 7.30 -2.36
C VAL A 45 5.39 6.74 -2.77
N ALA A 46 4.75 7.42 -3.72
CA ALA A 46 3.47 7.00 -4.29
C ALA A 46 3.70 6.19 -5.57
N ARG A 47 2.94 5.10 -5.73
CA ARG A 47 2.96 4.29 -6.95
C ARG A 47 1.56 3.89 -7.35
N LEU A 48 1.30 3.92 -8.65
CA LEU A 48 0.12 3.27 -9.23
C LEU A 48 0.37 1.78 -9.34
N ILE A 49 -0.65 1.01 -9.05
CA ILE A 49 -0.71 -0.41 -9.39
C ILE A 49 -1.38 -0.49 -10.76
N CYS A 50 -0.66 -1.01 -11.75
CA CYS A 50 -1.16 -1.12 -13.13
C CYS A 50 -1.22 -2.58 -13.55
N ARG A 51 -2.28 -2.91 -14.28
CA ARG A 51 -2.41 -4.18 -14.99
C ARG A 51 -2.37 -3.88 -16.48
N ASP A 52 -1.31 -4.30 -17.15
CA ASP A 52 -1.14 -4.11 -18.61
C ASP A 52 -1.41 -2.65 -19.03
N ASP A 53 -0.75 -1.70 -18.37
CA ASP A 53 -0.87 -0.24 -18.58
C ASP A 53 -2.14 0.40 -18.00
N GLU A 54 -3.10 -0.36 -17.51
CA GLU A 54 -4.31 0.18 -16.92
C GLU A 54 -4.15 0.38 -15.41
N PRO A 55 -4.33 1.59 -14.88
CA PRO A 55 -4.35 1.82 -13.45
C PRO A 55 -5.51 1.06 -12.78
N VAL A 56 -5.19 0.22 -11.81
CA VAL A 56 -6.17 -0.61 -11.09
C VAL A 56 -6.10 -0.44 -9.57
N GLY A 57 -5.06 0.20 -9.06
CA GLY A 57 -4.89 0.42 -7.64
C GLY A 57 -3.78 1.41 -7.33
N PHE A 58 -3.49 1.55 -6.05
CA PHE A 58 -2.55 2.55 -5.55
C PHE A 58 -1.86 2.05 -4.29
N VAL A 59 -0.59 2.42 -4.14
CA VAL A 59 0.18 2.15 -2.92
C VAL A 59 0.99 3.38 -2.54
N LEU A 60 1.01 3.69 -1.24
CA LEU A 60 1.87 4.73 -0.66
C LEU A 60 2.84 4.05 0.31
N PHE A 61 4.11 4.20 0.02
CA PHE A 61 5.20 3.77 0.90
C PHE A 61 5.71 4.94 1.71
N MET A 62 6.22 4.66 2.90
CA MET A 62 6.87 5.66 3.72
C MET A 62 7.99 4.99 4.52
N ALA A 63 9.19 5.58 4.55
CA ALA A 63 10.26 5.09 5.40
C ALA A 63 9.79 5.14 6.86
N VAL A 64 10.04 4.08 7.62
CA VAL A 64 9.73 4.05 9.06
C VAL A 64 10.55 5.13 9.77
N ASP A 65 11.81 5.25 9.40
CA ASP A 65 12.70 6.31 9.85
C ASP A 65 13.59 6.72 8.67
N VAL A 66 13.50 7.96 8.23
CA VAL A 66 14.25 8.45 7.06
C VAL A 66 15.77 8.44 7.30
N ASP A 67 16.19 8.50 8.56
CA ASP A 67 17.60 8.53 8.95
C ASP A 67 18.15 7.14 9.27
N ASP A 68 17.29 6.12 9.33
CA ASP A 68 17.68 4.74 9.62
C ASP A 68 17.03 3.76 8.64
N PRO A 69 17.70 3.42 7.54
CA PRO A 69 17.17 2.44 6.58
C PRO A 69 16.90 1.06 7.18
N ALA A 70 17.60 0.69 8.26
CA ALA A 70 17.38 -0.58 8.93
C ALA A 70 16.03 -0.67 9.64
N ALA A 71 15.39 0.46 9.92
CA ALA A 71 14.04 0.49 10.46
C ALA A 71 12.98 -0.02 9.47
N GLY A 72 13.31 -0.05 8.18
CA GLY A 72 12.46 -0.63 7.14
C GLY A 72 11.51 0.35 6.50
N GLN A 73 10.52 -0.21 5.81
CA GLN A 73 9.51 0.55 5.07
C GLN A 73 8.11 0.28 5.64
N GLY A 74 7.27 1.30 5.58
CA GLY A 74 5.86 1.18 5.84
C GLY A 74 5.06 1.18 4.53
N ILE A 75 4.02 0.37 4.47
CA ILE A 75 2.95 0.49 3.48
C ILE A 75 1.84 1.26 4.17
N VAL A 76 1.71 2.55 3.86
CA VAL A 76 0.78 3.47 4.54
C VAL A 76 -0.61 3.40 3.92
N ARG A 77 -0.68 3.20 2.61
CA ARG A 77 -1.93 3.04 1.86
C ARG A 77 -1.74 1.94 0.84
N PHE A 78 -2.75 1.10 0.72
CA PHE A 78 -2.79 0.03 -0.27
C PHE A 78 -4.26 -0.20 -0.65
N MET A 79 -4.59 -0.01 -1.91
CA MET A 79 -5.95 -0.23 -2.37
C MET A 79 -6.00 -0.75 -3.79
N VAL A 80 -7.02 -1.54 -4.08
CA VAL A 80 -7.42 -1.94 -5.43
C VAL A 80 -8.79 -1.33 -5.70
N ASP A 81 -8.95 -0.72 -6.87
CA ASP A 81 -10.21 -0.11 -7.27
C ASP A 81 -11.33 -1.15 -7.26
N HIS A 82 -12.53 -0.73 -6.82
CA HIS A 82 -13.67 -1.63 -6.62
C HIS A 82 -14.05 -2.43 -7.88
N ARG A 83 -13.83 -1.85 -9.07
CA ARG A 83 -14.13 -2.52 -10.34
C ARG A 83 -13.24 -3.74 -10.60
N PHE A 84 -12.09 -3.81 -9.95
CA PHE A 84 -11.05 -4.82 -10.18
C PHE A 84 -10.82 -5.76 -8.99
N GLN A 85 -11.57 -5.60 -7.90
CA GLN A 85 -11.44 -6.47 -6.73
C GLN A 85 -11.94 -7.89 -7.04
N GLY A 86 -11.44 -8.87 -6.30
CA GLY A 86 -11.82 -10.27 -6.47
C GLY A 86 -11.18 -10.97 -7.66
N GLN A 87 -10.13 -10.38 -8.26
CA GLN A 87 -9.44 -10.92 -9.45
C GLN A 87 -7.98 -11.31 -9.17
N GLY A 88 -7.58 -11.38 -7.91
CA GLY A 88 -6.20 -11.71 -7.54
C GLY A 88 -5.21 -10.56 -7.67
N ILE A 89 -5.65 -9.36 -8.04
CA ILE A 89 -4.79 -8.19 -8.24
C ILE A 89 -4.14 -7.76 -6.93
N GLY A 90 -4.90 -7.74 -5.84
CA GLY A 90 -4.38 -7.34 -4.53
C GLY A 90 -3.18 -8.19 -4.10
N ARG A 91 -3.26 -9.50 -4.28
CA ARG A 91 -2.16 -10.41 -3.95
C ARG A 91 -0.92 -10.18 -4.82
N ALA A 92 -1.12 -10.05 -6.13
CA ALA A 92 -0.03 -9.78 -7.07
C ALA A 92 0.61 -8.42 -6.80
N ALA A 93 -0.19 -7.40 -6.52
CA ALA A 93 0.28 -6.06 -6.21
C ALA A 93 1.05 -6.01 -4.89
N LEU A 94 0.59 -6.74 -3.88
CA LEU A 94 1.28 -6.82 -2.59
C LEU A 94 2.66 -7.49 -2.75
N THR A 95 2.75 -8.53 -3.56
CA THR A 95 4.04 -9.15 -3.90
C THR A 95 4.97 -8.12 -4.55
N LYS A 96 4.49 -7.35 -5.50
CA LYS A 96 5.27 -6.29 -6.14
C LYS A 96 5.67 -5.19 -5.16
N ALA A 97 4.80 -4.84 -4.22
CA ALA A 97 5.11 -3.87 -3.18
C ALA A 97 6.25 -4.35 -2.27
N LEU A 98 6.23 -5.61 -1.86
CA LEU A 98 7.31 -6.19 -1.06
C LEU A 98 8.62 -6.27 -1.85
N GLU A 99 8.57 -6.68 -3.11
CA GLU A 99 9.73 -6.66 -4.01
C GLU A 99 10.33 -5.25 -4.09
N TRP A 100 9.49 -4.23 -4.26
CA TRP A 100 9.94 -2.84 -4.29
C TRP A 100 10.65 -2.44 -3.01
N CYS A 101 10.09 -2.76 -1.85
CA CYS A 101 10.71 -2.45 -0.56
C CYS A 101 12.09 -3.09 -0.42
N VAL A 102 12.25 -4.33 -0.87
CA VAL A 102 13.52 -5.04 -0.80
C VAL A 102 14.52 -4.51 -1.83
N GLN A 103 14.10 -4.35 -3.08
CA GLN A 103 15.01 -4.00 -4.18
C GLN A 103 15.42 -2.53 -4.15
N GLU A 104 14.47 -1.62 -3.92
CA GLU A 104 14.72 -0.18 -3.98
C GLU A 104 15.19 0.41 -2.65
N LYS A 105 14.83 -0.20 -1.53
CA LYS A 105 15.11 0.32 -0.20
C LYS A 105 15.94 -0.61 0.68
N GLN A 106 16.26 -1.82 0.20
CA GLN A 106 16.94 -2.86 0.97
C GLN A 106 16.30 -3.08 2.35
N ALA A 107 14.98 -2.98 2.40
CA ALA A 107 14.24 -3.03 3.65
C ALA A 107 14.34 -4.43 4.30
N PRO A 108 14.79 -4.53 5.55
CA PRO A 108 14.80 -5.82 6.27
C PRO A 108 13.43 -6.17 6.80
N VAL A 109 12.56 -5.17 6.93
CA VAL A 109 11.21 -5.32 7.50
C VAL A 109 10.25 -4.36 6.80
N VAL A 110 9.01 -4.81 6.61
CA VAL A 110 7.93 -3.99 6.10
C VAL A 110 6.78 -4.04 7.09
N ARG A 111 6.24 -2.89 7.47
CA ARG A 111 5.11 -2.82 8.40
C ARG A 111 3.93 -2.08 7.78
N LEU A 112 2.77 -2.40 8.25
CA LEU A 112 1.53 -1.71 7.92
C LEU A 112 0.59 -1.75 9.11
N SER A 113 -0.46 -0.95 9.04
CA SER A 113 -1.57 -1.05 9.98
C SER A 113 -2.87 -1.23 9.21
N VAL A 114 -3.84 -1.87 9.83
CA VAL A 114 -5.12 -2.20 9.21
C VAL A 114 -6.23 -2.05 10.22
N VAL A 115 -7.37 -1.50 9.77
CA VAL A 115 -8.59 -1.42 10.57
C VAL A 115 -8.99 -2.84 10.97
N PRO A 116 -9.26 -3.12 12.27
CA PRO A 116 -9.51 -4.49 12.74
C PRO A 116 -10.67 -5.18 12.01
N GLU A 117 -11.70 -4.43 11.61
CA GLU A 117 -12.87 -4.95 10.91
C GLU A 117 -12.61 -5.29 9.45
N ASN A 118 -11.48 -4.83 8.88
CA ASN A 118 -11.10 -5.14 7.50
C ASN A 118 -10.47 -6.53 7.42
N THR A 119 -11.29 -7.56 7.62
CA THR A 119 -10.84 -8.95 7.67
C THR A 119 -10.27 -9.43 6.34
N ARG A 120 -10.82 -8.94 5.22
CA ARG A 120 -10.33 -9.28 3.89
C ARG A 120 -8.87 -8.83 3.69
N ALA A 121 -8.55 -7.60 4.09
CA ALA A 121 -7.18 -7.09 4.00
C ALA A 121 -6.25 -7.84 4.96
N ARG A 122 -6.70 -8.09 6.20
CA ARG A 122 -5.90 -8.84 7.17
C ARG A 122 -5.54 -10.23 6.65
N ASP A 123 -6.49 -10.93 6.05
CA ASP A 123 -6.26 -12.26 5.48
C ASP A 123 -5.29 -12.19 4.29
N LEU A 124 -5.42 -11.17 3.45
CA LEU A 124 -4.50 -10.92 2.35
C LEU A 124 -3.06 -10.72 2.87
N TYR A 125 -2.89 -9.87 3.86
CA TYR A 125 -1.57 -9.59 4.43
C TYR A 125 -0.96 -10.84 5.09
N ARG A 126 -1.74 -11.61 5.84
CA ARG A 126 -1.28 -12.89 6.41
C ARG A 126 -0.82 -13.86 5.32
N SER A 127 -1.58 -13.95 4.23
CA SER A 127 -1.23 -14.84 3.11
C SER A 127 0.09 -14.47 2.45
N ALA A 128 0.51 -13.20 2.54
CA ALA A 128 1.76 -12.70 2.00
C ALA A 128 2.94 -12.80 3.00
N GLY A 129 2.68 -13.24 4.24
CA GLY A 129 3.71 -13.42 5.24
C GLY A 129 3.75 -12.37 6.34
N PHE A 130 2.80 -11.42 6.36
CA PHE A 130 2.67 -10.50 7.48
C PHE A 130 2.10 -11.20 8.71
N ALA A 131 2.54 -10.80 9.88
CA ALA A 131 2.03 -11.28 11.16
C ALA A 131 1.75 -10.11 12.10
N GLU A 132 0.71 -10.24 12.90
CA GLU A 132 0.41 -9.27 13.95
C GLU A 132 1.47 -9.36 15.04
N ASN A 133 1.93 -8.19 15.54
CA ASN A 133 2.95 -8.12 16.59
C ASN A 133 2.40 -7.67 17.96
N GLY A 134 1.08 -7.51 18.07
CA GLY A 134 0.42 -7.04 19.30
C GLY A 134 0.33 -5.53 19.43
N GLU A 135 0.98 -4.75 18.53
CA GLU A 135 0.87 -3.31 18.54
C GLU A 135 -0.45 -2.83 17.94
N VAL A 136 -0.93 -1.70 18.45
CA VAL A 136 -2.09 -0.98 17.92
C VAL A 136 -1.69 0.48 17.75
N GLU A 137 -1.91 1.04 16.56
CA GLU A 137 -1.65 2.44 16.26
C GLU A 137 -2.95 3.12 15.81
N GLY A 138 -3.38 4.14 16.52
CA GLY A 138 -4.59 4.88 16.15
C GLY A 138 -5.83 3.99 16.01
N GLY A 139 -5.92 2.91 16.78
CA GLY A 139 -7.01 1.93 16.69
C GLY A 139 -6.82 0.88 15.60
N GLU A 140 -5.73 0.91 14.86
CA GLU A 140 -5.44 -0.08 13.81
C GLU A 140 -4.44 -1.13 14.28
N VAL A 141 -4.64 -2.35 13.83
CA VAL A 141 -3.75 -3.48 14.14
C VAL A 141 -2.50 -3.36 13.28
N VAL A 142 -1.32 -3.45 13.91
CA VAL A 142 -0.03 -3.44 13.21
C VAL A 142 0.33 -4.85 12.76
N MET A 143 0.76 -4.99 11.51
CA MET A 143 1.25 -6.23 10.94
C MET A 143 2.65 -6.01 10.37
N VAL A 144 3.52 -7.00 10.50
CA VAL A 144 4.93 -6.92 10.12
C VAL A 144 5.32 -8.10 9.24
N TRP A 145 6.04 -7.80 8.19
CA TRP A 145 6.68 -8.77 7.30
C TRP A 145 8.21 -8.64 7.46
N THR A 146 8.89 -9.76 7.58
CA THR A 146 10.36 -9.80 7.69
C THR A 146 10.94 -10.49 6.46
N ARG A 147 11.98 -9.90 5.92
CA ARG A 147 12.71 -10.40 4.75
C ARG A 147 13.35 -11.76 5.03
#